data_c6a0ee05f339b4020786162b50aacb32
#
_entry.id   c6a0ee05f339b4020786162b50aacb32
#
_cell.length_a   1.000
_cell.length_b   1.000
_cell.length_c   1.000
_cell.angle_alpha   90.00
_cell.angle_beta   90.00
_cell.angle_gamma   90.00
#
_symmetry.space_group_name_H-M   'P 1'
#
loop_
_entity.id
_entity.type
_entity.pdbx_description
1 polymer ?
#
loop_
_entity_poly.entity_id
_entity_poly.type
_entity_poly.pdbx_seq_one_letter_code
_entity_poly.pdbx_strand_id
1 'polypeptide(L)'
;EYEEKFEARNIKVILNMPDEPVTVRVDGRRMWRVFANIFNNAAKYAMEGSRVYADLMLQPGTAKFILKNVSDQQLNISADELTERFIRGDVSRSTEGSGLGLSIAKNLTELQGGTFELYLDGDLFKVLITFPRVRRLTKEKEIKKD
;
A
#
# COMPACT_ATOMS: atom_id res chain seq x y z
N GLU A 1 -7.59 -10.28 10.31
CA GLU A 1 -6.44 -11.09 9.92
C GLU A 1 -5.12 -10.37 10.17
N TYR A 2 -5.00 -9.13 9.72
CA TYR A 2 -3.78 -8.37 9.97
C TYR A 2 -3.75 -7.83 11.38
N GLU A 3 -4.89 -7.69 12.00
CA GLU A 3 -4.97 -7.15 13.34
C GLU A 3 -4.15 -7.96 14.31
N GLU A 4 -4.19 -9.28 14.18
CA GLU A 4 -3.43 -10.13 15.07
C GLU A 4 -1.94 -9.91 14.93
N LYS A 5 -1.47 -9.74 13.69
CA LYS A 5 -0.05 -9.55 13.45
C LYS A 5 0.43 -8.24 14.04
N PHE A 6 -0.36 -7.20 13.91
CA PHE A 6 0.00 -5.91 14.47
C PHE A 6 -0.07 -5.92 15.99
N GLU A 7 -1.10 -6.55 16.55
CA GLU A 7 -1.25 -6.62 17.99
C GLU A 7 -0.12 -7.40 18.62
N ALA A 8 0.35 -8.46 17.97
CA ALA A 8 1.44 -9.26 18.49
C ALA A 8 2.71 -8.44 18.67
N ARG A 9 2.86 -7.38 17.92
CA ARG A 9 4.02 -6.49 18.03
C ARG A 9 3.66 -5.15 18.65
N ASN A 10 2.46 -5.06 19.22
CA ASN A 10 2.00 -3.85 19.88
C ASN A 10 2.01 -2.65 18.93
N ILE A 11 1.62 -2.88 17.69
CA ILE A 11 1.56 -1.83 16.67
C ILE A 11 0.11 -1.44 16.47
N LYS A 12 -0.13 -0.14 16.49
CA LYS A 12 -1.48 0.40 16.32
C LYS A 12 -1.63 0.91 14.90
N VAL A 13 -2.72 0.51 14.23
CA VAL A 13 -3.00 0.96 12.88
C VAL A 13 -4.00 2.11 12.94
N ILE A 14 -3.64 3.22 12.31
CA ILE A 14 -4.48 4.42 12.27
C ILE A 14 -5.00 4.58 10.85
N LEU A 15 -6.31 4.55 10.69
CA LEU A 15 -6.93 4.67 9.37
C LEU A 15 -7.49 6.08 9.20
N ASN A 16 -7.15 6.71 8.09
CA ASN A 16 -7.68 8.02 7.73
C ASN A 16 -8.34 7.90 6.38
N MET A 17 -9.66 7.89 6.38
CA MET A 17 -10.44 7.68 5.16
C MET A 17 -11.34 8.88 4.91
N PRO A 18 -11.60 9.22 3.64
CA PRO A 18 -12.54 10.31 3.35
C PRO A 18 -13.97 9.88 3.67
N ASP A 19 -14.82 10.87 3.87
CA ASP A 19 -16.22 10.58 4.16
C ASP A 19 -16.98 10.13 2.93
N GLU A 20 -16.57 10.57 1.76
CA GLU A 20 -17.29 10.23 0.55
C GLU A 20 -16.80 8.91 -0.03
N PRO A 21 -17.65 8.21 -0.76
CA PRO A 21 -17.24 6.95 -1.38
C PRO A 21 -16.16 7.18 -2.43
N VAL A 22 -15.28 6.21 -2.56
CA VAL A 22 -14.19 6.25 -3.53
C VAL A 22 -14.34 5.05 -4.44
N THR A 23 -14.34 5.31 -5.74
CA THR A 23 -14.48 4.25 -6.71
C THR A 23 -13.31 4.28 -7.69
N VAL A 24 -12.65 3.15 -7.84
CA VAL A 24 -11.58 2.98 -8.82
C VAL A 24 -11.86 1.69 -9.57
N ARG A 25 -11.32 1.59 -10.78
CA ARG A 25 -11.56 0.41 -11.60
C ARG A 25 -10.40 -0.54 -11.42
N VAL A 26 -10.62 -1.60 -10.69
CA VAL A 26 -9.57 -2.58 -10.41
C VAL A 26 -10.19 -3.96 -10.28
N ASP A 27 -9.33 -4.97 -10.35
CA ASP A 27 -9.74 -6.34 -10.07
C ASP A 27 -9.67 -6.53 -8.56
N GLY A 28 -10.79 -6.90 -7.96
CA GLY A 28 -10.84 -7.03 -6.50
C GLY A 28 -9.85 -8.03 -5.94
N ARG A 29 -9.65 -9.15 -6.62
CA ARG A 29 -8.71 -10.15 -6.13
C ARG A 29 -7.28 -9.65 -6.18
N ARG A 30 -6.94 -8.94 -7.26
CA ARG A 30 -5.59 -8.40 -7.39
C ARG A 30 -5.34 -7.31 -6.36
N MET A 31 -6.32 -6.46 -6.15
CA MET A 31 -6.16 -5.41 -5.14
C MET A 31 -6.09 -5.99 -3.74
N TRP A 32 -6.85 -7.04 -3.47
CA TRP A 32 -6.73 -7.71 -2.19
C TRP A 32 -5.29 -8.19 -1.98
N ARG A 33 -4.69 -8.75 -3.02
CA ARG A 33 -3.33 -9.25 -2.92
C ARG A 33 -2.33 -8.11 -2.76
N VAL A 34 -2.57 -6.98 -3.44
CA VAL A 34 -1.72 -5.80 -3.26
C VAL A 34 -1.75 -5.37 -1.81
N PHE A 35 -2.95 -5.19 -1.24
CA PHE A 35 -3.06 -4.75 0.14
C PHE A 35 -2.48 -5.79 1.09
N ALA A 36 -2.73 -7.07 0.84
CA ALA A 36 -2.19 -8.11 1.70
C ALA A 36 -0.67 -8.02 1.75
N ASN A 37 -0.05 -7.81 0.60
CA ASN A 37 1.41 -7.76 0.54
C ASN A 37 1.97 -6.54 1.25
N ILE A 38 1.37 -5.37 1.07
CA ILE A 38 1.92 -4.17 1.70
C ILE A 38 1.63 -4.14 3.20
N PHE A 39 0.47 -4.65 3.63
CA PHE A 39 0.18 -4.69 5.07
C PHE A 39 1.02 -5.74 5.76
N ASN A 40 1.25 -6.88 5.14
CA ASN A 40 2.15 -7.88 5.71
C ASN A 40 3.56 -7.33 5.85
N ASN A 41 4.01 -6.57 4.85
CA ASN A 41 5.31 -5.94 4.92
C ASN A 41 5.40 -4.98 6.09
N ALA A 42 4.36 -4.17 6.28
CA ALA A 42 4.34 -3.23 7.40
C ALA A 42 4.33 -3.96 8.73
N ALA A 43 3.54 -5.02 8.84
CA ALA A 43 3.47 -5.78 10.08
C ALA A 43 4.81 -6.40 10.44
N LYS A 44 5.57 -6.76 9.43
CA LYS A 44 6.85 -7.44 9.65
C LYS A 44 7.96 -6.47 10.01
N TYR A 45 7.98 -5.31 9.39
CA TYR A 45 9.13 -4.40 9.50
C TYR A 45 8.88 -3.14 10.31
N ALA A 46 7.66 -2.82 10.67
CA ALA A 46 7.42 -1.65 11.49
C ALA A 46 8.00 -1.86 12.89
N MET A 47 8.43 -0.76 13.49
CA MET A 47 9.00 -0.82 14.83
C MET A 47 7.95 -1.25 15.82
N GLU A 48 8.32 -2.17 16.70
CA GLU A 48 7.42 -2.64 17.74
C GLU A 48 6.99 -1.46 18.61
N GLY A 49 5.71 -1.42 18.95
CA GLY A 49 5.18 -0.34 19.79
C GLY A 49 4.88 0.94 19.04
N SER A 50 5.07 0.95 17.72
CA SER A 50 4.86 2.16 16.93
C SER A 50 3.46 2.16 16.32
N ARG A 51 3.24 3.12 15.42
CA ARG A 51 1.98 3.24 14.70
C ARG A 51 2.20 3.08 13.22
N VAL A 52 1.20 2.51 12.56
CA VAL A 52 1.16 2.39 11.11
C VAL A 52 -0.01 3.22 10.64
N TYR A 53 0.22 4.10 9.67
CA TYR A 53 -0.82 4.98 9.17
C TYR A 53 -1.25 4.54 7.78
N ALA A 54 -2.56 4.41 7.60
CA ALA A 54 -3.14 4.06 6.31
C ALA A 54 -4.09 5.18 5.93
N ASP A 55 -3.70 5.96 4.94
CA ASP A 55 -4.43 7.15 4.52
C ASP A 55 -4.97 6.97 3.11
N LEU A 56 -6.22 7.34 2.91
CA LEU A 56 -6.78 7.39 1.56
C LEU A 56 -7.10 8.84 1.26
N MET A 57 -6.46 9.38 0.25
CA MET A 57 -6.60 10.78 -0.13
C MET A 57 -7.25 10.90 -1.49
N LEU A 58 -8.20 11.81 -1.60
CA LEU A 58 -8.86 12.06 -2.86
C LEU A 58 -8.33 13.36 -3.46
N GLN A 59 -7.99 13.29 -4.73
CA GLN A 59 -7.54 14.45 -5.48
C GLN A 59 -8.36 14.48 -6.76
N PRO A 60 -8.40 15.62 -7.45
CA PRO A 60 -9.14 15.64 -8.71
C PRO A 60 -8.61 14.56 -9.64
N GLY A 61 -9.48 13.64 -10.01
CA GLY A 61 -9.14 12.59 -10.96
C GLY A 61 -8.38 11.40 -10.41
N THR A 62 -7.93 11.43 -9.16
CA THR A 62 -7.17 10.30 -8.63
C THR A 62 -7.55 9.97 -7.19
N ALA A 63 -7.28 8.73 -6.81
CA ALA A 63 -7.37 8.29 -5.43
C ALA A 63 -6.00 7.75 -5.06
N LYS A 64 -5.46 8.20 -3.95
CA LYS A 64 -4.13 7.82 -3.52
C LYS A 64 -4.19 7.15 -2.16
N PHE A 65 -3.66 5.96 -2.07
CA PHE A 65 -3.55 5.25 -0.81
C PHE A 65 -2.10 5.27 -0.34
N ILE A 66 -1.88 5.66 0.91
CA ILE A 66 -0.54 5.77 1.48
C ILE A 66 -0.49 4.94 2.74
N LEU A 67 0.47 4.01 2.79
CA LEU A 67 0.72 3.22 3.99
C LEU A 67 2.08 3.62 4.52
N LYS A 68 2.13 4.11 5.75
CA LYS A 68 3.37 4.63 6.35
C LYS A 68 3.72 3.87 7.61
N ASN A 69 5.00 3.57 7.79
CA ASN A 69 5.45 3.00 9.04
C ASN A 69 6.89 3.43 9.32
N VAL A 70 7.25 3.41 10.58
CA VAL A 70 8.64 3.62 11.00
C VAL A 70 9.28 2.24 11.05
N SER A 71 10.36 2.08 10.31
CA SER A 71 11.04 0.79 10.22
C SER A 71 11.83 0.51 11.50
N ASP A 72 11.92 -0.76 11.88
CA ASP A 72 12.72 -1.14 13.04
C ASP A 72 14.21 -1.18 12.70
N GLN A 73 14.55 -0.89 11.46
CA GLN A 73 15.92 -0.83 11.02
C GLN A 73 16.13 0.41 10.17
N GLN A 74 17.36 0.93 10.22
CA GLN A 74 17.69 2.06 9.41
C GLN A 74 17.67 1.66 7.93
N LEU A 75 17.03 2.49 7.11
CA LEU A 75 16.93 2.21 5.69
C LEU A 75 18.04 2.96 4.97
N ASN A 76 19.03 2.22 4.48
CA ASN A 76 20.22 2.81 3.89
C ASN A 76 20.28 2.73 2.38
N ILE A 77 19.19 2.34 1.76
CA ILE A 77 19.16 2.21 0.30
C ILE A 77 18.04 3.09 -0.24
N SER A 78 18.15 3.44 -1.51
CA SER A 78 17.13 4.25 -2.14
C SER A 78 15.88 3.40 -2.39
N ALA A 79 14.76 4.07 -2.65
CA ALA A 79 13.53 3.35 -2.97
C ALA A 79 13.71 2.51 -4.23
N ASP A 80 14.44 3.04 -5.20
CA ASP A 80 14.67 2.29 -6.44
C ASP A 80 15.50 1.04 -6.20
N GLU A 81 16.52 1.15 -5.38
CA GLU A 81 17.34 0.01 -5.04
C GLU A 81 16.55 -1.05 -4.31
N LEU A 82 15.72 -0.62 -3.38
CA LEU A 82 14.91 -1.55 -2.62
C LEU A 82 13.97 -2.32 -3.53
N THR A 83 13.33 -1.60 -4.44
CA THR A 83 12.41 -2.23 -5.38
C THR A 83 13.14 -3.22 -6.27
N GLU A 84 14.32 -2.84 -6.75
CA GLU A 84 15.10 -3.72 -7.59
C GLU A 84 15.51 -4.98 -6.88
N ARG A 85 15.94 -4.86 -5.63
CA ARG A 85 16.33 -6.03 -4.87
C ARG A 85 15.16 -7.00 -4.70
N PHE A 86 13.98 -6.46 -4.44
CA PHE A 86 12.81 -7.31 -4.29
C PHE A 86 12.46 -8.00 -5.60
N ILE A 87 12.58 -7.28 -6.71
CA ILE A 87 12.28 -7.86 -8.01
C ILE A 87 13.24 -9.01 -8.31
N ARG A 88 14.51 -8.86 -7.97
CA ARG A 88 15.48 -9.90 -8.23
C ARG A 88 15.47 -11.01 -7.19
N GLY A 89 14.71 -10.81 -6.11
CA GLY A 89 14.68 -11.78 -5.05
C GLY A 89 15.95 -11.85 -4.24
N ASP A 90 16.72 -10.78 -4.25
CA ASP A 90 18.00 -10.74 -3.53
C ASP A 90 17.81 -10.63 -2.03
N VAL A 91 16.66 -10.19 -1.59
CA VAL A 91 16.43 -9.97 -0.18
C VAL A 91 15.97 -11.27 0.43
N SER A 92 16.86 -11.83 1.18
CA SER A 92 16.58 -12.97 2.03
C SER A 92 15.54 -13.97 1.54
N ARG A 93 16.01 -14.92 0.83
CA ARG A 93 15.14 -15.98 0.41
C ARG A 93 14.75 -16.87 1.54
N SER A 94 15.44 -16.78 2.63
CA SER A 94 15.22 -17.67 3.74
C SER A 94 14.12 -17.20 4.64
N THR A 95 13.66 -15.97 4.50
CA THR A 95 12.63 -15.49 5.39
C THR A 95 11.31 -15.50 4.68
N GLU A 96 10.32 -15.74 5.46
CA GLU A 96 8.98 -15.66 5.02
C GLU A 96 8.70 -14.26 4.49
N GLY A 97 8.10 -14.17 3.34
CA GLY A 97 7.79 -12.89 2.78
C GLY A 97 8.98 -12.14 2.27
N SER A 98 10.01 -12.80 1.89
CA SER A 98 11.33 -12.35 1.51
C SER A 98 11.45 -11.15 0.58
N GLY A 99 10.56 -10.21 0.63
CA GLY A 99 10.63 -9.02 -0.20
C GLY A 99 9.92 -9.15 -1.52
N LEU A 100 9.56 -10.36 -1.92
CA LEU A 100 8.84 -10.54 -3.16
C LEU A 100 7.48 -9.88 -3.10
N GLY A 101 6.93 -9.70 -1.90
CA GLY A 101 5.62 -9.09 -1.75
C GLY A 101 5.54 -7.70 -2.32
N LEU A 102 6.58 -6.88 -2.15
CA LEU A 102 6.54 -5.52 -2.67
C LEU A 102 6.61 -5.50 -4.19
N SER A 103 7.41 -6.38 -4.80
CA SER A 103 7.47 -6.44 -6.24
C SER A 103 6.16 -6.96 -6.83
N ILE A 104 5.53 -7.91 -6.17
CA ILE A 104 4.23 -8.40 -6.61
C ILE A 104 3.19 -7.29 -6.51
N ALA A 105 3.18 -6.56 -5.41
CA ALA A 105 2.24 -5.47 -5.23
C ALA A 105 2.43 -4.40 -6.30
N LYS A 106 3.67 -4.07 -6.61
CA LYS A 106 3.96 -3.08 -7.64
C LYS A 106 3.47 -3.57 -9.01
N ASN A 107 3.79 -4.81 -9.35
CA ASN A 107 3.38 -5.36 -10.64
C ASN A 107 1.86 -5.41 -10.78
N LEU A 108 1.18 -5.86 -9.74
CA LEU A 108 -0.27 -5.94 -9.81
C LEU A 108 -0.93 -4.58 -9.88
N THR A 109 -0.34 -3.59 -9.21
CA THR A 109 -0.86 -2.23 -9.26
C THR A 109 -0.71 -1.67 -10.67
N GLU A 110 0.48 -1.79 -11.24
CA GLU A 110 0.75 -1.22 -12.55
C GLU A 110 -0.02 -1.93 -13.65
N LEU A 111 -0.21 -3.23 -13.49
CA LEU A 111 -0.99 -3.99 -14.46
C LEU A 111 -2.42 -3.50 -14.56
N GLN A 112 -2.92 -2.91 -13.51
CA GLN A 112 -4.29 -2.41 -13.46
C GLN A 112 -4.39 -0.92 -13.74
N GLY A 113 -3.28 -0.30 -14.18
CA GLY A 113 -3.31 1.11 -14.55
C GLY A 113 -3.00 2.07 -13.43
N GLY A 114 -2.54 1.57 -12.30
CA GLY A 114 -2.15 2.43 -11.19
C GLY A 114 -0.66 2.68 -11.16
N THR A 115 -0.23 3.49 -10.21
CA THR A 115 1.19 3.70 -9.95
C THR A 115 1.52 3.23 -8.54
N PHE A 116 2.73 2.76 -8.37
CA PHE A 116 3.21 2.23 -7.11
C PHE A 116 4.57 2.85 -6.84
N GLU A 117 4.68 3.56 -5.73
CA GLU A 117 5.91 4.25 -5.38
C GLU A 117 6.31 3.92 -3.95
N LEU A 118 7.61 3.83 -3.73
CA LEU A 118 8.17 3.68 -2.40
C LEU A 118 8.91 4.95 -2.04
N TYR A 119 8.78 5.37 -0.81
CA TYR A 119 9.46 6.54 -0.31
C TYR A 119 10.17 6.18 0.99
N LEU A 120 11.48 6.39 1.01
CA LEU A 120 12.31 6.10 2.18
C LEU A 120 12.95 7.38 2.66
N ASP A 121 12.80 7.65 3.95
CA ASP A 121 13.38 8.86 4.53
C ASP A 121 13.80 8.51 5.96
N GLY A 122 15.08 8.23 6.14
CA GLY A 122 15.56 7.75 7.43
C GLY A 122 14.89 6.42 7.75
N ASP A 123 14.18 6.40 8.85
CA ASP A 123 13.45 5.20 9.25
C ASP A 123 12.01 5.18 8.74
N LEU A 124 11.60 6.22 8.04
CA LEU A 124 10.25 6.31 7.54
C LEU A 124 10.12 5.58 6.21
N PHE A 125 9.15 4.71 6.13
CA PHE A 125 8.88 3.92 4.94
C PHE A 125 7.45 4.17 4.50
N LYS A 126 7.27 4.58 3.24
CA LYS A 126 5.93 4.82 2.71
C LYS A 126 5.72 4.05 1.42
N VAL A 127 4.54 3.50 1.28
CA VAL A 127 4.07 2.91 0.02
C VAL A 127 2.95 3.82 -0.47
N LEU A 128 3.07 4.28 -1.71
CA LEU A 128 2.06 5.16 -2.31
C LEU A 128 1.48 4.48 -3.54
N ILE A 129 0.18 4.28 -3.52
CA ILE A 129 -0.55 3.64 -4.62
C ILE A 129 -1.58 4.62 -5.13
N THR A 130 -1.55 4.92 -6.43
CA THR A 130 -2.45 5.90 -7.02
C THR A 130 -3.19 5.27 -8.18
N PHE A 131 -4.50 5.47 -8.22
CA PHE A 131 -5.34 5.02 -9.32
C PHE A 131 -6.19 6.17 -9.84
N PRO A 132 -6.52 6.15 -11.13
CA PRO A 132 -7.50 7.11 -11.64
C PRO A 132 -8.82 6.87 -10.91
N ARG A 133 -9.46 7.96 -10.54
CA ARG A 133 -10.72 7.87 -9.83
C ARG A 133 -11.83 7.78 -10.84
N VAL A 134 -12.72 6.79 -10.67
CA VAL A 134 -13.88 6.67 -11.52
C VAL A 134 -14.92 7.66 -11.02
N ARG A 135 -15.39 8.53 -11.91
CA ARG A 135 -16.44 9.43 -11.54
C ARG A 135 -17.68 8.61 -11.28
N ARG A 136 -18.22 8.78 -10.10
CA ARG A 136 -19.43 8.09 -9.77
C ARG A 136 -20.54 8.62 -10.63
N LEU A 137 -21.10 7.77 -11.45
CA LEU A 137 -22.26 8.17 -12.22
C LEU A 137 -23.40 8.19 -11.26
N THR A 138 -23.86 9.33 -11.02
CA THR A 138 -25.00 9.40 -10.20
C THR A 138 -26.09 8.85 -11.00
N LYS A 139 -26.81 8.15 -10.46
CA LYS A 139 -27.88 7.71 -11.08
C LYS A 139 -28.61 8.78 -11.60
N GLU A 140 -28.09 9.55 -11.54
CA GLU A 140 -28.38 10.58 -11.96
C GLU A 140 -27.91 10.87 -13.05
N LYS A 141 -27.50 10.56 -13.57
CA LYS A 141 -27.03 10.70 -14.55
C LYS A 141 -26.96 9.66 -15.06
N GLU A 142 -27.28 9.06 -14.55
CA GLU A 142 -27.16 8.31 -14.80
C GLU A 142 -27.76 7.98 -15.10
N ILE A 143 -28.29 8.23 -14.70
CA ILE A 143 -28.74 8.31 -14.85
C ILE A 143 -28.96 8.66 -15.24
N LYS A 144 -29.41 9.09 -15.23
CA LYS A 144 -29.61 9.72 -15.56
C LYS A 144 -29.31 9.59 -16.03
N LYS A 145 -29.61 9.57 -15.91
CA LYS A 145 -29.47 9.64 -16.12
C LYS A 145 -29.11 9.33 -16.32
N ASP A 146 -29.64 9.23 -16.25
CA ASP A 146 -29.32 9.21 -16.11
C ASP A 146 -29.23 9.08 -16.17
#